data_d324cfc9d2fa1c25f8d86db90ae0c6e2
#
_entry.id   d324cfc9d2fa1c25f8d86db90ae0c6e2
#
_cell.length_a   1.000
_cell.length_b   1.000
_cell.length_c   1.000
_cell.angle_alpha   90.00
_cell.angle_beta   90.00
_cell.angle_gamma   90.00
#
_symmetry.space_group_name_H-M   'P 1'
#
loop_
_entity.id
_entity.type
_entity.pdbx_description
1 polymer ?
#
loop_
_entity_poly.entity_id
_entity_poly.type
_entity_poly.pdbx_seq_one_letter_code
_entity_poly.pdbx_strand_id
1 'polypeptide(L)'
;FTLDSRFTYEQQRLDASQSLGLATNDHVALKDFRIDGSYYWRDKIGLTVQAFDTWGSPDQLLYAGNRTFKPDSSGLLFQLDGTPFGDGNSPLGKRFNLRLGIQYTDYFTFDGSGANYDGLGSRASDNNTIRVFAWVAY
;
A
#
# COMPACT_ATOMS: atom_id res chain seq x y z
N PHE A 1 21.89 -3.66 2.01
CA PHE A 1 20.98 -3.11 1.02
C PHE A 1 20.24 -4.24 0.30
N THR A 2 18.95 -4.13 0.19
CA THR A 2 18.10 -5.03 -0.63
C THR A 2 17.31 -4.21 -1.63
N LEU A 3 17.08 -4.80 -2.80
CA LEU A 3 16.16 -4.27 -3.81
C LEU A 3 15.20 -5.40 -4.17
N ASP A 4 13.92 -5.12 -4.11
CA ASP A 4 12.86 -6.07 -4.47
C ASP A 4 11.91 -5.43 -5.48
N SER A 5 11.29 -6.26 -6.32
CA SER A 5 10.24 -5.82 -7.22
C SER A 5 9.17 -6.90 -7.34
N ARG A 6 7.91 -6.48 -7.36
CA ARG A 6 6.78 -7.39 -7.46
C ARG A 6 5.76 -6.87 -8.46
N PHE A 7 5.29 -7.78 -9.30
CA PHE A 7 4.12 -7.56 -10.14
C PHE A 7 3.03 -8.56 -9.75
N THR A 8 1.82 -8.06 -9.54
CA THR A 8 0.64 -8.87 -9.22
C THR A 8 -0.42 -8.63 -10.29
N TYR A 9 -1.02 -9.69 -10.78
CA TYR A 9 -2.18 -9.66 -11.65
C TYR A 9 -3.29 -10.48 -11.00
N GLU A 10 -4.45 -9.85 -10.84
CA GLU A 10 -5.65 -10.49 -10.30
C GLU A 10 -6.79 -10.31 -11.27
N GLN A 11 -7.52 -11.39 -11.54
CA GLN A 11 -8.76 -11.36 -12.30
C GLN A 11 -9.89 -11.81 -11.39
N GLN A 12 -10.90 -10.98 -11.25
CA GLN A 12 -12.07 -11.27 -10.43
C GLN A 12 -13.27 -11.52 -11.32
N ARG A 13 -14.06 -12.54 -10.98
CA ARG A 13 -15.36 -12.81 -11.57
C ARG A 13 -16.43 -12.20 -10.68
N LEU A 14 -17.28 -11.38 -11.27
CA LEU A 14 -18.30 -10.59 -10.57
C LEU A 14 -19.73 -10.95 -11.00
N ASP A 15 -19.94 -12.14 -11.57
CA ASP A 15 -21.26 -12.59 -12.05
C ASP A 15 -22.35 -12.41 -10.97
N ALA A 16 -22.06 -12.79 -9.73
CA ALA A 16 -22.99 -12.64 -8.61
C ALA A 16 -23.24 -11.17 -8.25
N SER A 17 -22.18 -10.35 -8.24
CA SER A 17 -22.29 -8.91 -7.95
C SER A 17 -23.02 -8.17 -9.08
N GLN A 18 -22.78 -8.56 -10.32
CA GLN A 18 -23.50 -8.02 -11.49
C GLN A 18 -25.00 -8.34 -11.43
N SER A 19 -25.35 -9.59 -11.09
CA SER A 19 -26.76 -10.00 -10.97
C SER A 19 -27.49 -9.28 -9.83
N LEU A 20 -26.77 -8.80 -8.83
CA LEU A 20 -27.29 -8.01 -7.70
C LEU A 20 -27.25 -6.49 -7.97
N GLY A 21 -26.75 -6.05 -9.15
CA GLY A 21 -26.61 -4.64 -9.48
C GLY A 21 -25.50 -3.92 -8.70
N LEU A 22 -24.51 -4.64 -8.21
CA LEU A 22 -23.36 -4.10 -7.46
C LEU A 22 -22.12 -3.92 -8.33
N ALA A 23 -22.10 -4.46 -9.54
CA ALA A 23 -21.06 -4.30 -10.53
C ALA A 23 -21.67 -4.14 -11.91
N THR A 24 -21.01 -3.39 -12.80
CA THR A 24 -21.42 -3.24 -14.20
C THR A 24 -20.88 -4.40 -15.04
N ASN A 25 -19.66 -4.82 -14.76
CA ASN A 25 -18.99 -5.87 -15.52
C ASN A 25 -19.02 -7.21 -14.77
N ASP A 26 -19.06 -8.30 -15.53
CA ASP A 26 -18.93 -9.67 -14.99
C ASP A 26 -17.51 -10.06 -14.64
N HIS A 27 -16.53 -9.34 -15.21
CA HIS A 27 -15.10 -9.53 -14.95
C HIS A 27 -14.38 -8.19 -14.80
N VAL A 28 -13.48 -8.12 -13.83
CA VAL A 28 -12.53 -7.01 -13.66
C VAL A 28 -11.14 -7.57 -13.46
N ALA A 29 -10.13 -6.81 -13.90
CA ALA A 29 -8.73 -7.12 -13.66
C ALA A 29 -8.11 -6.02 -12.81
N LEU A 30 -7.27 -6.41 -11.86
CA LEU A 30 -6.43 -5.53 -11.05
C LEU A 30 -4.96 -5.90 -11.28
N LYS A 31 -4.13 -4.90 -11.46
CA LYS A 31 -2.69 -5.03 -11.63
C LYS A 31 -2.00 -4.15 -10.61
N ASP A 32 -0.94 -4.66 -10.01
CA ASP A 32 -0.15 -3.94 -9.02
C ASP A 32 1.33 -4.15 -9.31
N PHE A 33 2.07 -3.07 -9.42
CA PHE A 33 3.53 -3.09 -9.54
C PHE A 33 4.13 -2.34 -8.37
N ARG A 34 5.12 -2.95 -7.73
CA ARG A 34 5.89 -2.36 -6.63
C ARG A 34 7.37 -2.58 -6.85
N ILE A 35 8.15 -1.59 -6.48
CA ILE A 35 9.60 -1.67 -6.37
C ILE A 35 10.02 -1.00 -5.09
N ASP A 36 10.81 -1.68 -4.28
CA ASP A 36 11.32 -1.13 -3.03
C ASP A 36 12.81 -1.37 -2.85
N GLY A 37 13.45 -0.39 -2.21
CA GLY A 37 14.82 -0.44 -1.74
C GLY A 37 14.86 -0.30 -0.24
N SER A 38 15.58 -1.21 0.43
CA SER A 38 15.75 -1.18 1.88
C SER A 38 17.23 -1.17 2.26
N TYR A 39 17.54 -0.37 3.25
CA TYR A 39 18.87 -0.29 3.85
C TYR A 39 18.79 -0.46 5.36
N TYR A 40 19.60 -1.36 5.90
CA TYR A 40 19.71 -1.60 7.34
C TYR A 40 21.08 -1.19 7.86
N TRP A 41 21.07 -0.31 8.86
CA TRP A 41 22.28 0.15 9.52
C TRP A 41 22.46 -0.56 10.85
N ARG A 42 23.56 -1.32 10.97
CA ARG A 42 23.96 -2.07 12.17
C ARG A 42 22.87 -2.99 12.72
N ASP A 43 22.01 -3.53 11.84
CA ASP A 43 20.87 -4.40 12.19
C ASP A 43 19.89 -3.78 13.21
N LYS A 44 19.94 -2.45 13.39
CA LYS A 44 19.11 -1.72 14.36
C LYS A 44 18.18 -0.70 13.74
N ILE A 45 18.57 -0.11 12.62
CA ILE A 45 17.77 0.93 11.96
C ILE A 45 17.57 0.52 10.50
N GLY A 46 16.32 0.43 10.09
CA GLY A 46 15.90 0.16 8.72
C GLY A 46 15.28 1.39 8.07
N LEU A 47 15.67 1.66 6.83
CA LEU A 47 15.02 2.62 5.96
C LEU A 47 14.54 1.90 4.71
N THR A 48 13.26 2.02 4.38
CA THR A 48 12.67 1.48 3.16
C THR A 48 12.00 2.59 2.38
N VAL A 49 12.23 2.60 1.08
CA VAL A 49 11.50 3.45 0.13
C VAL A 49 10.89 2.54 -0.93
N GLN A 50 9.60 2.69 -1.17
CA GLN A 50 8.86 1.90 -2.15
C GLN A 50 8.10 2.84 -3.09
N ALA A 51 8.16 2.56 -4.39
CA ALA A 51 7.22 3.10 -5.36
C ALA A 51 6.17 2.04 -5.67
N PHE A 52 4.92 2.45 -5.83
CA PHE A 52 3.82 1.56 -6.19
C PHE A 52 2.93 2.19 -7.26
N ASP A 53 2.37 1.33 -8.08
CA ASP A 53 1.37 1.68 -9.09
C ASP A 53 0.36 0.54 -9.23
N THR A 54 -0.87 0.84 -8.92
CA THR A 54 -2.02 -0.09 -8.99
C THR A 54 -2.99 0.45 -10.02
N TRP A 55 -3.41 -0.39 -10.96
CA TRP A 55 -4.40 0.00 -11.96
C TRP A 55 -5.32 -1.17 -12.31
N GLY A 56 -6.55 -0.85 -12.71
CA GLY A 56 -7.56 -1.87 -12.95
C GLY A 56 -8.59 -1.50 -13.99
N SER A 57 -9.45 -2.47 -14.26
CA SER A 57 -10.59 -2.27 -15.15
C SER A 57 -11.57 -1.26 -14.55
N PRO A 58 -12.12 -0.33 -15.34
CA PRO A 58 -13.17 0.56 -14.87
C PRO A 58 -14.47 -0.22 -14.63
N ASP A 59 -15.20 0.14 -13.58
CA ASP A 59 -16.56 -0.35 -13.33
C ASP A 59 -17.39 0.73 -12.64
N GLN A 60 -18.50 1.14 -13.27
CA GLN A 60 -19.28 2.28 -12.81
C GLN A 60 -20.03 2.04 -11.50
N LEU A 61 -20.42 0.82 -11.21
CA LEU A 61 -21.13 0.49 -9.99
C LEU A 61 -20.16 0.13 -8.87
N LEU A 62 -19.14 -0.67 -9.18
CA LEU A 62 -18.12 -1.08 -8.20
C LEU A 62 -17.33 0.12 -7.65
N TYR A 63 -17.01 1.10 -8.50
CA TYR A 63 -16.28 2.32 -8.16
C TYR A 63 -17.14 3.58 -8.28
N ALA A 64 -18.42 3.48 -7.93
CA ALA A 64 -19.37 4.60 -8.05
C ALA A 64 -18.99 5.83 -7.20
N GLY A 65 -18.13 5.66 -6.19
CA GLY A 65 -17.65 6.73 -5.33
C GLY A 65 -16.56 7.61 -5.94
N ASN A 66 -16.00 7.23 -7.10
CA ASN A 66 -14.98 8.00 -7.78
C ASN A 66 -15.39 8.43 -9.19
N ARG A 67 -14.81 9.53 -9.65
CA ARG A 67 -15.17 10.15 -10.94
C ARG A 67 -14.63 9.36 -12.15
N THR A 68 -13.59 8.60 -11.98
CA THR A 68 -12.93 7.83 -13.06
C THR A 68 -13.50 6.43 -13.22
N PHE A 69 -14.25 5.95 -12.22
CA PHE A 69 -14.75 4.58 -12.10
C PHE A 69 -13.63 3.53 -12.14
N LYS A 70 -12.43 3.89 -11.62
CA LYS A 70 -11.23 3.06 -11.62
C LYS A 70 -10.59 2.99 -10.24
N PRO A 71 -9.94 1.86 -9.88
CA PRO A 71 -9.20 1.73 -8.62
C PRO A 71 -7.77 2.27 -8.71
N ASP A 72 -7.39 2.97 -9.77
CA ASP A 72 -6.00 3.32 -10.08
C ASP A 72 -5.41 4.20 -8.97
N SER A 73 -4.27 3.77 -8.41
CA SER A 73 -3.59 4.49 -7.33
C SER A 73 -2.08 4.34 -7.46
N SER A 74 -1.35 5.42 -7.33
CA SER A 74 0.11 5.41 -7.39
C SER A 74 0.72 6.34 -6.35
N GLY A 75 1.95 6.06 -5.95
CA GLY A 75 2.61 6.88 -4.95
C GLY A 75 3.96 6.35 -4.49
N LEU A 76 4.44 6.96 -3.41
CA LEU A 76 5.64 6.56 -2.70
C LEU A 76 5.30 6.21 -1.25
N LEU A 77 6.04 5.25 -0.73
CA LEU A 77 5.98 4.86 0.66
C LEU A 77 7.38 4.96 1.25
N PHE A 78 7.47 5.62 2.38
CA PHE A 78 8.68 5.77 3.17
C PHE A 78 8.47 5.08 4.51
N GLN A 79 9.39 4.22 4.92
CA GLN A 79 9.35 3.55 6.21
C GLN A 79 10.69 3.70 6.93
N LEU A 80 10.61 4.11 8.18
CA LEU A 80 11.72 4.08 9.11
C LEU A 80 11.35 3.12 10.24
N ASP A 81 12.21 2.17 10.53
CA ASP A 81 12.00 1.25 11.63
C ASP A 81 13.28 1.00 12.43
N GLY A 82 13.09 0.64 13.69
CA GLY A 82 14.15 0.33 14.62
C GLY A 82 13.93 -0.97 15.35
N THR A 83 15.02 -1.75 15.48
CA THR A 83 15.08 -2.98 16.26
C THR A 83 16.11 -2.79 17.38
N PRO A 84 15.72 -2.18 18.53
CA PRO A 84 16.67 -1.84 19.60
C PRO A 84 17.49 -3.04 20.10
N PHE A 85 16.95 -4.24 20.00
CA PHE A 85 17.57 -5.50 20.41
C PHE A 85 18.01 -6.38 19.23
N GLY A 86 18.24 -5.80 18.05
CA GLY A 86 18.66 -6.52 16.84
C GLY A 86 20.01 -7.23 16.96
N ASP A 87 20.84 -6.82 17.92
CA ASP A 87 22.09 -7.46 18.27
C ASP A 87 21.98 -8.63 19.27
N GLY A 88 20.75 -9.01 19.64
CA GLY A 88 20.48 -10.10 20.59
C GLY A 88 20.69 -9.74 22.08
N ASN A 89 20.96 -8.47 22.39
CA ASN A 89 21.19 -7.99 23.76
C ASN A 89 19.91 -7.44 24.40
N SER A 90 18.86 -8.25 24.44
CA SER A 90 17.60 -7.86 25.08
C SER A 90 17.61 -8.06 26.59
N PRO A 91 17.12 -7.11 27.41
CA PRO A 91 16.96 -7.28 28.85
C PRO A 91 15.93 -8.36 29.23
N LEU A 92 15.07 -8.76 28.29
CA LEU A 92 14.03 -9.78 28.48
C LEU A 92 14.47 -11.16 27.96
N GLY A 93 15.74 -11.34 27.64
CA GLY A 93 16.30 -12.61 27.16
C GLY A 93 16.63 -12.61 25.67
N LYS A 94 17.46 -13.55 25.24
CA LYS A 94 18.02 -13.63 23.88
C LYS A 94 16.97 -13.85 22.78
N ARG A 95 15.78 -14.35 23.12
CA ARG A 95 14.70 -14.61 22.16
C ARG A 95 13.75 -13.41 21.98
N PHE A 96 13.79 -12.47 22.94
CA PHE A 96 12.92 -11.28 22.84
C PHE A 96 13.47 -10.28 21.86
N ASN A 97 12.64 -9.85 20.92
CA ASN A 97 12.94 -8.77 20.00
C ASN A 97 11.74 -7.84 19.86
N LEU A 98 12.01 -6.57 19.63
CA LEU A 98 11.04 -5.53 19.41
C LEU A 98 11.40 -4.76 18.13
N ARG A 99 10.45 -4.60 17.24
CA ARG A 99 10.55 -3.72 16.07
C ARG A 99 9.49 -2.63 16.18
N LEU A 100 9.94 -1.39 16.13
CA LEU A 100 9.08 -0.20 16.11
C LEU A 100 9.28 0.51 14.79
N GLY A 101 8.21 1.02 14.20
CA GLY A 101 8.35 1.73 12.94
C GLY A 101 7.26 2.75 12.70
N ILE A 102 7.60 3.67 11.81
CA ILE A 102 6.69 4.67 11.23
C ILE A 102 6.76 4.56 9.72
N GLN A 103 5.62 4.65 9.09
CA GLN A 103 5.47 4.59 7.63
C GLN A 103 4.63 5.79 7.18
N TYR A 104 5.07 6.43 6.11
CA TYR A 104 4.34 7.50 5.43
C TYR A 104 4.09 7.09 3.99
N THR A 105 2.84 7.21 3.55
CA THR A 105 2.45 6.98 2.15
C THR A 105 2.00 8.31 1.55
N ASP A 106 2.61 8.66 0.42
CA ASP A 106 2.29 9.83 -0.38
C ASP A 106 1.65 9.38 -1.70
N TYR A 107 0.40 9.82 -1.93
CA TYR A 107 -0.35 9.45 -3.13
C TYR A 107 -0.24 10.51 -4.21
N PHE A 108 0.21 10.11 -5.39
CA PHE A 108 0.23 10.93 -6.61
C PHE A 108 -1.09 10.81 -7.38
N THR A 109 -1.64 9.60 -7.37
CA THR A 109 -2.94 9.26 -7.93
C THR A 109 -3.72 8.45 -6.91
N PHE A 110 -5.01 8.75 -6.78
CA PHE A 110 -5.96 8.00 -5.95
C PHE A 110 -7.28 7.89 -6.71
N ASP A 111 -7.84 6.67 -6.80
CA ASP A 111 -9.06 6.40 -7.55
C ASP A 111 -9.04 6.99 -8.97
N GLY A 112 -7.90 6.84 -9.65
CA GLY A 112 -7.69 7.21 -11.05
C GLY A 112 -7.39 8.69 -11.31
N SER A 113 -7.20 9.54 -10.28
CA SER A 113 -6.90 10.95 -10.48
C SER A 113 -6.01 11.54 -9.39
N GLY A 114 -5.14 12.48 -9.76
CA GLY A 114 -4.35 13.28 -8.79
C GLY A 114 -5.15 14.41 -8.15
N ALA A 115 -6.27 14.84 -8.79
CA ALA A 115 -7.11 15.93 -8.31
C ALA A 115 -8.58 15.65 -8.62
N ASN A 116 -9.46 16.04 -7.68
CA ASN A 116 -10.91 15.89 -7.79
C ASN A 116 -11.32 14.45 -8.17
N TYR A 117 -10.73 13.46 -7.50
CA TYR A 117 -11.00 12.04 -7.78
C TYR A 117 -12.43 11.64 -7.43
N ASP A 118 -13.03 12.25 -6.42
CA ASP A 118 -14.39 12.01 -5.92
C ASP A 118 -15.48 12.89 -6.59
N GLY A 119 -15.09 13.85 -7.43
CA GLY A 119 -16.00 14.84 -8.00
C GLY A 119 -16.36 15.99 -7.05
N LEU A 120 -15.87 15.99 -5.81
CA LEU A 120 -16.12 16.99 -4.77
C LEU A 120 -14.92 17.92 -4.52
N GLY A 121 -13.81 17.70 -5.23
CA GLY A 121 -12.62 18.52 -5.17
C GLY A 121 -11.45 17.91 -4.40
N SER A 122 -11.60 16.71 -3.83
CA SER A 122 -10.54 16.04 -3.07
C SER A 122 -9.34 15.68 -3.95
N ARG A 123 -8.14 15.78 -3.40
CA ARG A 123 -6.88 15.46 -4.09
C ARG A 123 -6.36 14.10 -3.62
N ALA A 124 -5.53 13.46 -4.43
CA ALA A 124 -4.85 12.24 -4.05
C ALA A 124 -4.07 12.40 -2.73
N SER A 125 -3.39 13.56 -2.55
CA SER A 125 -2.66 13.89 -1.32
C SER A 125 -3.51 13.98 -0.05
N ASP A 126 -4.83 14.14 -0.16
CA ASP A 126 -5.73 14.15 1.00
C ASP A 126 -5.86 12.75 1.63
N ASN A 127 -5.42 11.72 0.90
CA ASN A 127 -5.37 10.32 1.35
C ASN A 127 -3.98 9.92 1.88
N ASN A 128 -3.03 10.86 1.95
CA ASN A 128 -1.72 10.59 2.52
C ASN A 128 -1.85 10.06 3.94
N THR A 129 -1.14 8.99 4.25
CA THR A 129 -1.32 8.28 5.51
C THR A 129 -0.02 8.15 6.29
N ILE A 130 -0.14 8.25 7.61
CA ILE A 130 0.92 7.90 8.55
C ILE A 130 0.46 6.66 9.33
N ARG A 131 1.31 5.64 9.35
CA ARG A 131 1.11 4.41 10.11
C ARG A 131 2.25 4.24 11.09
N VAL A 132 1.93 4.00 12.35
CA VAL A 132 2.89 3.59 13.39
C VAL A 132 2.63 2.12 13.72
N PHE A 133 3.68 1.34 13.88
CA PHE A 133 3.55 -0.08 14.23
C PHE A 133 4.59 -0.52 15.25
N ALA A 134 4.22 -1.53 16.02
CA ALA A 134 5.10 -2.27 16.91
C ALA A 134 4.93 -3.76 16.62
N TRP A 135 6.04 -4.48 16.56
CA TRP A 135 6.06 -5.93 16.42
C TRP A 135 6.96 -6.53 17.50
N VAL A 136 6.45 -7.56 18.18
CA VAL A 136 7.14 -8.23 19.29
C VAL A 136 7.31 -9.69 18.94
N ALA A 137 8.53 -10.21 19.11
CA ALA A 137 8.85 -11.64 19.08
C ALA A 137 9.41 -12.09 20.43
N TYR A 138 9.07 -13.29 20.85
CA TYR A 138 9.54 -13.90 22.10
C TYR A 138 9.72 -15.40 21.96
#